data_e8625e482ba09e6b12ffa98920ea2a64
#
_entry.id   e8625e482ba09e6b12ffa98920ea2a64
#
_cell.length_a   1.000
_cell.length_b   1.000
_cell.length_c   1.000
_cell.angle_alpha   90.00
_cell.angle_beta   90.00
_cell.angle_gamma   90.00
#
_symmetry.space_group_name_H-M   'P 1'
#
loop_
_entity.id
_entity.type
_entity.pdbx_description
1 polymer ?
#
loop_
_entity_poly.entity_id
_entity_poly.type
_entity_poly.pdbx_seq_one_letter_code
_entity_poly.pdbx_strand_id
1 'polypeptide(L)'
;VYRAVATLSSALNLTATDIYYWNGCKGRAITGLSALVDNTATTFQNINVSTYPRYSSLVLSNSSVKRDLTPTLFRQMMAGIKQKSGAEQPMDGIKVLCNNWGAINVEELYEGELRLSPESKVGGLAVASFQSAMGRVDIITDSDAPYGKMFFVDFSKIFRAVQKPLAWRREPGSGAIFKRSDVAGVWTATAMEIAELYIKERHTSGRI
;
A
#
# COMPACT_ATOMS: atom_id res chain seq x y z
N VAL A 1 7.45 11.57 -11.19
CA VAL A 1 7.42 10.26 -11.88
C VAL A 1 8.69 10.14 -12.70
N TYR A 2 9.66 9.34 -12.26
CA TYR A 2 10.86 9.05 -13.05
C TYR A 2 10.48 8.03 -14.13
N ARG A 3 10.44 8.47 -15.37
CA ARG A 3 10.21 7.62 -16.53
C ARG A 3 11.56 7.00 -16.93
N ALA A 4 11.79 5.75 -16.53
CA ALA A 4 12.94 5.02 -17.04
C ALA A 4 12.62 4.51 -18.45
N VAL A 5 13.39 4.93 -19.44
CA VAL A 5 13.34 4.39 -20.80
C VAL A 5 14.44 3.33 -20.90
N ALA A 6 14.03 2.06 -21.03
CA ALA A 6 14.96 0.98 -21.29
C ALA A 6 15.04 0.76 -22.80
N THR A 7 16.25 0.90 -23.39
CA THR A 7 16.50 0.52 -24.76
C THR A 7 16.89 -0.96 -24.76
N LEU A 8 16.09 -1.78 -25.41
CA LEU A 8 16.36 -3.21 -25.54
C LEU A 8 17.23 -3.46 -26.78
N SER A 9 18.25 -4.29 -26.64
CA SER A 9 19.13 -4.69 -27.74
C SER A 9 18.47 -5.68 -28.72
N SER A 10 17.34 -6.26 -28.33
CA SER A 10 16.52 -7.16 -29.16
C SER A 10 15.05 -6.96 -28.87
N ALA A 11 14.20 -7.25 -29.84
CA ALA A 11 12.75 -7.24 -29.63
C ALA A 11 12.36 -8.27 -28.57
N LEU A 12 11.74 -7.81 -27.49
CA LEU A 12 11.19 -8.65 -26.45
C LEU A 12 9.68 -8.72 -26.63
N ASN A 13 9.12 -9.91 -26.77
CA ASN A 13 7.68 -10.10 -26.79
C ASN A 13 7.15 -9.97 -25.37
N LEU A 14 6.59 -8.80 -25.05
CA LEU A 14 6.02 -8.50 -23.76
C LEU A 14 4.53 -8.83 -23.77
N THR A 15 4.09 -9.60 -22.78
CA THR A 15 2.68 -9.93 -22.58
C THR A 15 2.08 -9.06 -21.49
N ALA A 16 0.75 -8.93 -21.47
CA ALA A 16 0.04 -8.16 -20.43
C ALA A 16 0.21 -8.74 -19.01
N THR A 17 0.72 -9.98 -18.91
CA THR A 17 0.97 -10.69 -17.65
C THR A 17 2.40 -10.54 -17.15
N ASP A 18 3.28 -9.96 -17.94
CA ASP A 18 4.69 -9.78 -17.54
C ASP A 18 4.82 -8.71 -16.46
N ILE A 19 5.55 -9.03 -15.42
CA ILE A 19 5.82 -8.12 -14.30
C ILE A 19 7.25 -7.62 -14.41
N TYR A 20 7.38 -6.29 -14.47
CA TYR A 20 8.66 -5.62 -14.58
C TYR A 20 9.19 -5.27 -13.19
N TYR A 21 10.46 -5.55 -12.98
CA TYR A 21 11.17 -5.21 -11.77
C TYR A 21 12.37 -4.34 -12.09
N TRP A 22 12.71 -3.42 -11.19
CA TRP A 22 14.03 -2.79 -11.21
C TRP A 22 15.10 -3.87 -11.08
N ASN A 23 16.23 -3.69 -11.75
CA ASN A 23 17.33 -4.65 -11.69
C ASN A 23 17.72 -4.93 -10.22
N GLY A 24 17.69 -6.19 -9.85
CA GLY A 24 17.99 -6.64 -8.48
C GLY A 24 16.84 -6.56 -7.46
N CYS A 25 15.66 -6.04 -7.83
CA CYS A 25 14.53 -5.88 -6.90
C CYS A 25 13.60 -7.10 -6.81
N LYS A 26 13.66 -8.03 -7.76
CA LYS A 26 12.78 -9.22 -7.75
C LYS A 26 13.00 -10.03 -6.47
N GLY A 27 11.94 -10.18 -5.68
CA GLY A 27 11.98 -10.91 -4.40
C GLY A 27 12.77 -10.21 -3.29
N ARG A 28 13.18 -8.93 -3.49
CA ARG A 28 13.94 -8.14 -2.52
C ARG A 28 13.29 -6.80 -2.21
N ALA A 29 12.17 -6.50 -2.83
CA ALA A 29 11.41 -5.29 -2.54
C ALA A 29 10.64 -5.45 -1.23
N ILE A 30 10.46 -4.35 -0.51
CA ILE A 30 9.62 -4.29 0.70
C ILE A 30 8.19 -4.70 0.32
N THR A 31 7.55 -5.46 1.20
CA THR A 31 6.16 -5.88 1.02
C THR A 31 5.25 -4.66 0.89
N GLY A 32 4.55 -4.54 -0.23
CA GLY A 32 3.66 -3.41 -0.49
C GLY A 32 2.31 -3.53 0.22
N LEU A 33 1.59 -2.41 0.30
CA LEU A 33 0.30 -2.32 0.97
C LEU A 33 -0.74 -3.30 0.39
N SER A 34 -0.69 -3.59 -0.91
CA SER A 34 -1.58 -4.57 -1.55
C SER A 34 -1.43 -5.99 -1.00
N ALA A 35 -0.23 -6.37 -0.53
CA ALA A 35 0.00 -7.66 0.10
C ALA A 35 -0.29 -7.62 1.61
N LEU A 36 -0.03 -6.47 2.26
CA LEU A 36 -0.39 -6.26 3.66
C LEU A 36 -1.90 -6.36 3.87
N VAL A 37 -2.69 -5.73 2.98
CA VAL A 37 -4.15 -5.68 3.05
C VAL A 37 -4.74 -6.66 2.03
N ASP A 38 -4.65 -7.95 2.35
CA ASP A 38 -5.16 -9.02 1.50
C ASP A 38 -5.72 -10.17 2.36
N ASN A 39 -6.53 -11.03 1.75
CA ASN A 39 -7.12 -12.22 2.41
C ASN A 39 -6.80 -13.53 1.68
N THR A 40 -6.04 -13.48 0.58
CA THR A 40 -5.78 -14.65 -0.27
C THR A 40 -4.56 -15.44 0.17
N ALA A 41 -3.64 -14.86 0.92
CA ALA A 41 -2.42 -15.53 1.35
C ALA A 41 -2.74 -16.59 2.43
N THR A 42 -2.30 -17.82 2.19
CA THR A 42 -2.43 -18.93 3.17
C THR A 42 -1.53 -18.69 4.38
N THR A 43 -0.33 -18.19 4.16
CA THR A 43 0.62 -17.81 5.21
C THR A 43 1.10 -16.40 4.95
N PHE A 44 1.03 -15.56 5.96
CA PHE A 44 1.50 -14.18 5.91
C PHE A 44 2.27 -13.83 7.19
N GLN A 45 3.47 -13.30 7.04
CA GLN A 45 4.37 -12.99 8.17
C GLN A 45 4.56 -14.19 9.14
N ASN A 46 4.72 -15.39 8.59
CA ASN A 46 4.82 -16.68 9.31
C ASN A 46 3.56 -17.08 10.10
N ILE A 47 2.45 -16.36 9.95
CA ILE A 47 1.17 -16.72 10.55
C ILE A 47 0.31 -17.44 9.50
N ASN A 48 -0.16 -18.63 9.84
CA ASN A 48 -1.07 -19.37 8.99
C ASN A 48 -2.49 -18.79 9.12
N VAL A 49 -2.95 -18.13 8.06
CA VAL A 49 -4.26 -17.47 8.03
C VAL A 49 -5.40 -18.46 8.05
N SER A 50 -5.21 -19.69 7.57
CA SER A 50 -6.25 -20.74 7.64
C SER A 50 -6.48 -21.22 9.08
N THR A 51 -5.41 -21.26 9.90
CA THR A 51 -5.50 -21.60 11.33
C THR A 51 -6.02 -20.41 12.14
N TYR A 52 -5.67 -19.20 11.75
CA TYR A 52 -6.06 -17.96 12.41
C TYR A 52 -6.83 -17.03 11.46
N PRO A 53 -8.09 -17.35 11.08
CA PRO A 53 -8.85 -16.59 10.07
C PRO A 53 -9.06 -15.13 10.45
N ARG A 54 -9.02 -14.83 11.72
CA ARG A 54 -9.14 -13.48 12.26
C ARG A 54 -7.98 -12.59 11.85
N TYR A 55 -6.82 -13.15 11.50
CA TYR A 55 -5.64 -12.44 11.03
C TYR A 55 -5.71 -12.06 9.53
N SER A 56 -6.84 -12.19 8.88
CA SER A 56 -7.03 -11.75 7.50
C SER A 56 -7.64 -10.35 7.44
N SER A 57 -7.23 -9.54 6.47
CA SER A 57 -7.90 -8.27 6.15
C SER A 57 -9.29 -8.53 5.56
N LEU A 58 -10.15 -7.51 5.59
CA LEU A 58 -11.42 -7.56 4.89
C LEU A 58 -11.22 -7.14 3.44
N VAL A 59 -11.54 -8.02 2.50
CA VAL A 59 -11.47 -7.71 1.07
C VAL A 59 -12.85 -7.87 0.46
N LEU A 60 -13.40 -6.78 -0.05
CA LEU A 60 -14.63 -6.77 -0.82
C LEU A 60 -14.28 -6.82 -2.30
N SER A 61 -13.89 -7.99 -2.78
CA SER A 61 -13.57 -8.20 -4.20
C SER A 61 -14.85 -8.40 -5.04
N ASN A 62 -14.74 -8.12 -6.33
CA ASN A 62 -15.79 -8.39 -7.32
C ASN A 62 -15.25 -9.29 -8.43
N SER A 63 -14.56 -10.38 -8.07
CA SER A 63 -13.99 -11.36 -9.02
C SER A 63 -13.16 -10.71 -10.14
N SER A 64 -12.38 -9.68 -9.80
CA SER A 64 -11.59 -8.88 -10.73
C SER A 64 -12.39 -8.06 -11.76
N VAL A 65 -13.72 -8.03 -11.65
CA VAL A 65 -14.56 -7.17 -12.47
C VAL A 65 -14.66 -5.79 -11.81
N LYS A 66 -14.43 -4.74 -12.61
CA LYS A 66 -14.61 -3.36 -12.12
C LYS A 66 -16.08 -3.14 -11.77
N ARG A 67 -16.32 -2.44 -10.69
CA ARG A 67 -17.66 -2.01 -10.26
C ARG A 67 -17.61 -0.56 -9.84
N ASP A 68 -18.73 0.10 -9.95
CA ASP A 68 -18.87 1.47 -9.48
C ASP A 68 -18.80 1.51 -7.95
N LEU A 69 -18.20 2.57 -7.44
CA LEU A 69 -18.19 2.84 -6.02
C LEU A 69 -19.60 3.26 -5.60
N THR A 70 -20.13 2.65 -4.55
CA THR A 70 -21.43 3.02 -3.99
C THR A 70 -21.32 3.36 -2.50
N PRO A 71 -22.17 4.25 -1.96
CA PRO A 71 -22.19 4.57 -0.54
C PRO A 71 -22.38 3.31 0.32
N THR A 72 -23.19 2.37 -0.16
CA THR A 72 -23.46 1.10 0.51
C THR A 72 -22.19 0.27 0.63
N LEU A 73 -21.38 0.18 -0.44
CA LEU A 73 -20.12 -0.57 -0.44
C LEU A 73 -19.12 0.02 0.56
N PHE A 74 -19.04 1.34 0.61
CA PHE A 74 -18.18 2.05 1.56
C PHE A 74 -18.59 1.78 3.00
N ARG A 75 -19.91 1.88 3.29
CA ARG A 75 -20.48 1.59 4.61
C ARG A 75 -20.30 0.11 5.00
N GLN A 76 -20.47 -0.82 4.05
CA GLN A 76 -20.21 -2.25 4.27
C GLN A 76 -18.77 -2.54 4.66
N MET A 77 -17.80 -1.86 3.99
CA MET A 77 -16.38 -1.99 4.35
C MET A 77 -16.15 -1.52 5.78
N MET A 78 -16.63 -0.33 6.15
CA MET A 78 -16.49 0.21 7.50
C MET A 78 -17.14 -0.71 8.55
N ALA A 79 -18.35 -1.17 8.29
CA ALA A 79 -19.08 -2.09 9.18
C ALA A 79 -18.33 -3.41 9.36
N GLY A 80 -17.83 -3.97 8.26
CA GLY A 80 -17.11 -5.24 8.29
C GLY A 80 -15.77 -5.13 9.02
N ILE A 81 -15.03 -4.04 8.86
CA ILE A 81 -13.80 -3.78 9.64
C ILE A 81 -14.15 -3.68 11.13
N LYS A 82 -15.16 -2.89 11.48
CA LYS A 82 -15.58 -2.72 12.86
C LYS A 82 -16.03 -4.05 13.50
N GLN A 83 -16.75 -4.87 12.75
CA GLN A 83 -17.18 -6.20 13.21
C GLN A 83 -15.99 -7.14 13.43
N LYS A 84 -14.98 -7.11 12.56
CA LYS A 84 -13.77 -7.92 12.69
C LYS A 84 -12.86 -7.44 13.82
N SER A 85 -12.71 -6.14 13.99
CA SER A 85 -11.83 -5.55 15.01
C SER A 85 -12.41 -5.59 16.42
N GLY A 86 -13.72 -5.72 16.54
CA GLY A 86 -14.44 -5.66 17.82
C GLY A 86 -15.09 -4.30 18.05
N ALA A 87 -16.12 -4.26 18.86
CA ALA A 87 -16.98 -3.09 19.06
C ALA A 87 -16.26 -1.87 19.68
N GLU A 88 -15.12 -2.08 20.33
CA GLU A 88 -14.39 -1.03 21.07
C GLU A 88 -13.36 -0.27 20.23
N GLN A 89 -13.06 -0.74 19.01
CA GLN A 89 -12.08 -0.06 18.17
C GLN A 89 -12.69 1.21 17.54
N PRO A 90 -12.14 2.39 17.85
CA PRO A 90 -12.56 3.61 17.18
C PRO A 90 -12.16 3.56 15.70
N MET A 91 -13.05 4.02 14.83
CA MET A 91 -12.74 4.14 13.39
C MET A 91 -11.87 5.35 13.05
N ASP A 92 -11.68 6.25 14.01
CA ASP A 92 -11.00 7.54 13.80
C ASP A 92 -9.52 7.40 13.38
N GLY A 93 -8.90 6.27 13.67
CA GLY A 93 -7.54 5.95 13.22
C GLY A 93 -7.45 5.40 11.80
N ILE A 94 -8.58 4.97 11.23
CA ILE A 94 -8.60 4.38 9.89
C ILE A 94 -8.64 5.49 8.85
N LYS A 95 -7.74 5.39 7.88
CA LYS A 95 -7.68 6.28 6.73
C LYS A 95 -7.88 5.49 5.45
N VAL A 96 -8.48 6.12 4.45
CA VAL A 96 -8.67 5.55 3.12
C VAL A 96 -7.57 6.07 2.22
N LEU A 97 -6.72 5.17 1.75
CA LEU A 97 -5.71 5.50 0.74
C LEU A 97 -6.22 5.06 -0.64
N CYS A 98 -6.26 5.99 -1.56
CA CYS A 98 -6.65 5.74 -2.94
C CYS A 98 -5.84 6.61 -3.91
N ASN A 99 -5.95 6.33 -5.20
CA ASN A 99 -5.39 7.24 -6.20
C ASN A 99 -6.32 8.46 -6.40
N ASN A 100 -5.84 9.45 -7.15
CA ASN A 100 -6.58 10.69 -7.41
C ASN A 100 -7.96 10.43 -8.06
N TRP A 101 -8.07 9.45 -8.96
CA TRP A 101 -9.35 9.07 -9.57
C TRP A 101 -10.32 8.46 -8.57
N GLY A 102 -9.80 7.70 -7.60
CA GLY A 102 -10.60 7.17 -6.51
C GLY A 102 -11.19 8.27 -5.62
N ALA A 103 -10.42 9.32 -5.38
CA ALA A 103 -10.92 10.48 -4.61
C ALA A 103 -12.02 11.23 -5.37
N ILE A 104 -11.84 11.46 -6.67
CA ILE A 104 -12.88 12.10 -7.52
C ILE A 104 -14.16 11.27 -7.49
N ASN A 105 -14.07 9.95 -7.63
CA ASN A 105 -15.26 9.09 -7.57
C ASN A 105 -15.97 9.17 -6.22
N VAL A 106 -15.23 9.37 -5.12
CA VAL A 106 -15.85 9.59 -3.80
C VAL A 106 -16.50 10.95 -3.72
N GLU A 107 -15.85 11.99 -4.25
CA GLU A 107 -16.42 13.34 -4.29
C GLU A 107 -17.72 13.35 -5.11
N GLU A 108 -17.74 12.80 -6.31
CA GLU A 108 -18.93 12.68 -7.17
C GLU A 108 -20.06 11.92 -6.45
N LEU A 109 -19.72 10.86 -5.71
CA LEU A 109 -20.69 10.04 -5.00
C LEU A 109 -21.43 10.81 -3.91
N TYR A 110 -20.77 11.78 -3.30
CA TYR A 110 -21.30 12.55 -2.18
C TYR A 110 -21.56 14.02 -2.52
N GLU A 111 -21.43 14.44 -3.77
CA GLU A 111 -21.59 15.82 -4.20
C GLU A 111 -22.94 16.42 -3.77
N GLY A 112 -23.99 15.61 -3.75
CA GLY A 112 -25.32 16.04 -3.26
C GLY A 112 -25.48 16.07 -1.73
N GLU A 113 -24.58 15.45 -0.98
CA GLU A 113 -24.67 15.31 0.48
C GLU A 113 -23.52 16.00 1.23
N LEU A 114 -22.54 16.51 0.51
CA LEU A 114 -21.36 17.15 1.09
C LEU A 114 -21.71 18.47 1.78
N ARG A 115 -21.89 18.41 3.08
CA ARG A 115 -21.63 19.56 3.94
C ARG A 115 -20.11 19.67 4.09
N LEU A 116 -19.51 20.52 3.28
CA LEU A 116 -18.09 20.85 3.36
C LEU A 116 -17.80 21.42 4.74
N SER A 117 -17.19 20.64 5.61
CA SER A 117 -16.55 21.16 6.81
C SER A 117 -15.13 21.58 6.42
N PRO A 118 -14.80 22.90 6.44
CA PRO A 118 -13.54 23.41 5.91
C PRO A 118 -12.32 23.12 6.81
N GLU A 119 -12.43 22.29 7.83
CA GLU A 119 -11.48 22.26 8.93
C GLU A 119 -10.68 20.98 9.08
N SER A 120 -10.08 20.45 8.03
CA SER A 120 -9.02 19.47 8.27
C SER A 120 -7.91 19.60 7.23
N LYS A 121 -6.97 20.50 7.48
CA LYS A 121 -5.71 20.56 6.77
C LYS A 121 -4.67 19.72 7.50
N VAL A 122 -4.32 18.58 6.97
CA VAL A 122 -3.14 17.81 7.41
C VAL A 122 -2.07 17.99 6.33
N GLY A 123 -0.98 18.66 6.67
CA GLY A 123 0.16 18.79 5.76
C GLY A 123 -0.09 19.59 4.49
N GLY A 124 -1.05 20.55 4.49
CA GLY A 124 -1.33 21.40 3.33
C GLY A 124 -2.23 20.78 2.26
N LEU A 125 -2.62 19.53 2.42
CA LEU A 125 -3.59 18.83 1.57
C LEU A 125 -5.01 19.03 2.12
N ALA A 126 -5.96 19.33 1.22
CA ALA A 126 -7.39 19.26 1.57
C ALA A 126 -7.72 17.77 1.76
N VAL A 127 -8.01 17.38 3.00
CA VAL A 127 -8.41 16.00 3.30
C VAL A 127 -9.92 15.92 3.21
N ALA A 128 -10.44 15.24 2.20
CA ALA A 128 -11.84 14.87 2.19
C ALA A 128 -12.08 13.83 3.31
N SER A 129 -13.04 14.08 4.17
CA SER A 129 -13.41 13.14 5.23
C SER A 129 -14.82 12.64 5.03
N PHE A 130 -15.02 11.35 5.22
CA PHE A 130 -16.33 10.75 5.22
C PHE A 130 -16.76 10.43 6.65
N GLN A 131 -17.95 10.93 7.02
CA GLN A 131 -18.54 10.64 8.33
C GLN A 131 -19.74 9.70 8.18
N SER A 132 -19.73 8.63 8.92
CA SER A 132 -20.87 7.71 9.02
C SER A 132 -21.25 7.47 10.47
N ALA A 133 -22.34 6.72 10.70
CA ALA A 133 -22.71 6.26 12.04
C ALA A 133 -21.62 5.43 12.73
N MET A 134 -20.63 4.94 11.98
CA MET A 134 -19.54 4.10 12.49
C MET A 134 -18.28 4.88 12.84
N GLY A 135 -18.25 6.17 12.55
CA GLY A 135 -17.12 7.06 12.78
C GLY A 135 -16.73 7.86 11.54
N ARG A 136 -15.69 8.64 11.69
CA ARG A 136 -15.10 9.47 10.63
C ARG A 136 -13.90 8.74 10.02
N VAL A 137 -13.78 8.82 8.69
CA VAL A 137 -12.66 8.27 7.94
C VAL A 137 -12.12 9.35 7.01
N ASP A 138 -10.83 9.63 7.10
CA ASP A 138 -10.16 10.60 6.23
C ASP A 138 -9.66 9.91 4.96
N ILE A 139 -9.80 10.61 3.82
CA ILE A 139 -9.36 10.11 2.52
C ILE A 139 -8.03 10.78 2.19
N ILE A 140 -7.03 9.95 1.89
CA ILE A 140 -5.70 10.37 1.49
C ILE A 140 -5.49 9.95 0.04
N THR A 141 -5.06 10.87 -0.78
CA THR A 141 -4.72 10.61 -2.19
C THR A 141 -3.23 10.35 -2.34
N ASP A 142 -2.90 9.31 -3.10
CA ASP A 142 -1.53 8.99 -3.48
C ASP A 142 -1.50 8.60 -4.96
N SER A 143 -0.68 9.27 -5.74
CA SER A 143 -0.52 9.00 -7.17
C SER A 143 -0.01 7.60 -7.48
N ASP A 144 0.72 7.00 -6.53
CA ASP A 144 1.30 5.66 -6.67
C ASP A 144 0.34 4.55 -6.23
N ALA A 145 -0.80 4.92 -5.63
CA ALA A 145 -1.82 3.95 -5.27
C ALA A 145 -2.40 3.26 -6.53
N PRO A 146 -2.60 1.93 -6.50
CA PRO A 146 -3.12 1.20 -7.64
C PRO A 146 -4.51 1.70 -8.06
N TYR A 147 -4.68 1.89 -9.37
CA TYR A 147 -5.98 2.27 -9.93
C TYR A 147 -7.06 1.22 -9.61
N GLY A 148 -8.24 1.70 -9.21
CA GLY A 148 -9.38 0.83 -8.90
C GLY A 148 -9.27 0.06 -7.59
N LYS A 149 -8.40 0.50 -6.68
CA LYS A 149 -8.31 -0.04 -5.33
C LYS A 149 -8.35 1.08 -4.29
N MET A 150 -9.08 0.83 -3.23
CA MET A 150 -9.11 1.69 -2.04
C MET A 150 -8.71 0.87 -0.82
N PHE A 151 -7.72 1.36 -0.09
CA PHE A 151 -7.23 0.71 1.12
C PHE A 151 -7.72 1.45 2.36
N PHE A 152 -8.42 0.74 3.22
CA PHE A 152 -8.84 1.21 4.53
C PHE A 152 -7.84 0.71 5.54
N VAL A 153 -7.02 1.60 6.07
CA VAL A 153 -5.85 1.21 6.86
C VAL A 153 -5.67 2.12 8.07
N ASP A 154 -5.42 1.50 9.20
CA ASP A 154 -4.91 2.18 10.38
C ASP A 154 -3.38 2.21 10.31
N PHE A 155 -2.82 3.37 9.97
CA PHE A 155 -1.36 3.53 9.86
C PHE A 155 -0.63 3.36 11.19
N SER A 156 -1.32 3.50 12.31
CA SER A 156 -0.72 3.24 13.63
C SER A 156 -0.37 1.76 13.86
N LYS A 157 -0.96 0.87 13.06
CA LYS A 157 -0.75 -0.59 13.13
C LYS A 157 0.26 -1.10 12.11
N ILE A 158 0.73 -0.25 11.19
CA ILE A 158 1.77 -0.57 10.22
C ILE A 158 3.11 -0.06 10.72
N PHE A 159 4.10 -0.93 10.71
CA PHE A 159 5.45 -0.65 11.20
C PHE A 159 6.48 -1.04 10.15
N ARG A 160 7.58 -0.32 10.16
CA ARG A 160 8.76 -0.65 9.37
C ARG A 160 9.82 -1.24 10.28
N ALA A 161 10.13 -2.51 10.10
CA ALA A 161 11.26 -3.15 10.74
C ALA A 161 12.51 -2.92 9.90
N VAL A 162 13.53 -2.31 10.48
CA VAL A 162 14.80 -2.03 9.82
C VAL A 162 15.88 -2.89 10.48
N GLN A 163 16.36 -3.88 9.74
CA GLN A 163 17.50 -4.70 10.19
C GLN A 163 18.81 -3.99 9.91
N LYS A 164 18.92 -3.35 8.74
CA LYS A 164 20.09 -2.58 8.35
C LYS A 164 19.63 -1.28 7.72
N PRO A 165 19.99 -0.13 8.30
CA PRO A 165 19.65 1.16 7.71
C PRO A 165 20.38 1.37 6.38
N LEU A 166 19.88 2.27 5.56
CA LEU A 166 20.50 2.62 4.28
C LEU A 166 21.95 3.03 4.48
N ALA A 167 22.85 2.27 3.95
CA ALA A 167 24.28 2.53 4.03
C ALA A 167 25.01 2.02 2.76
N TRP A 168 26.15 2.60 2.49
CA TRP A 168 27.04 2.09 1.47
C TRP A 168 27.60 0.73 1.87
N ARG A 169 27.50 -0.23 0.95
CA ARG A 169 28.12 -1.55 1.14
C ARG A 169 29.64 -1.40 1.10
N ARG A 170 30.28 -1.81 2.17
CA ARG A 170 31.74 -1.87 2.24
C ARG A 170 32.24 -3.23 1.78
N GLU A 171 33.34 -3.25 1.06
CA GLU A 171 33.97 -4.48 0.61
C GLU A 171 34.60 -5.21 1.82
N PRO A 172 34.35 -6.52 1.96
CA PRO A 172 34.98 -7.29 3.01
C PRO A 172 36.51 -7.28 2.86
N GLY A 173 37.22 -6.94 3.94
CA GLY A 173 38.67 -6.87 3.99
C GLY A 173 39.28 -5.50 3.73
N SER A 174 38.86 -4.77 2.69
CA SER A 174 39.39 -3.43 2.40
C SER A 174 38.60 -2.29 3.04
N GLY A 175 37.32 -2.53 3.39
CA GLY A 175 36.42 -1.50 3.88
C GLY A 175 36.04 -0.45 2.83
N ALA A 176 36.51 -0.57 1.59
CA ALA A 176 36.27 0.37 0.52
C ALA A 176 34.79 0.39 0.10
N ILE A 177 34.25 1.58 -0.19
CA ILE A 177 32.90 1.77 -0.70
C ILE A 177 32.87 1.57 -2.20
N PHE A 178 33.91 2.04 -2.89
CA PHE A 178 34.03 1.92 -4.34
C PHE A 178 34.74 0.64 -4.72
N LYS A 179 34.08 -0.14 -5.58
CA LYS A 179 34.65 -1.33 -6.19
C LYS A 179 34.98 -1.03 -7.65
N ARG A 180 36.18 -1.38 -8.10
CA ARG A 180 36.53 -1.29 -9.49
C ARG A 180 35.67 -2.29 -10.27
N SER A 181 35.03 -1.82 -11.34
CA SER A 181 34.32 -2.67 -12.28
C SER A 181 35.32 -3.40 -13.19
N ASP A 182 34.89 -4.49 -13.79
CA ASP A 182 35.67 -5.20 -14.82
C ASP A 182 35.83 -4.33 -16.10
N VAL A 183 35.01 -3.27 -16.22
CA VAL A 183 35.16 -2.26 -17.29
C VAL A 183 36.18 -1.22 -16.87
N ALA A 184 37.16 -0.99 -17.71
CA ALA A 184 38.23 -0.03 -17.44
C ALA A 184 37.68 1.38 -17.15
N GLY A 185 38.15 2.00 -16.07
CA GLY A 185 37.77 3.36 -15.70
C GLY A 185 36.42 3.50 -14.99
N VAL A 186 35.69 2.40 -14.73
CA VAL A 186 34.40 2.44 -14.06
C VAL A 186 34.53 1.98 -12.61
N TRP A 187 33.98 2.79 -11.69
CA TRP A 187 33.87 2.47 -10.27
C TRP A 187 32.40 2.32 -9.90
N THR A 188 32.08 1.27 -9.18
CA THR A 188 30.72 1.00 -8.71
C THR A 188 30.63 1.11 -7.19
N ALA A 189 29.58 1.74 -6.70
CA ALA A 189 29.22 1.75 -5.31
C ALA A 189 27.79 1.23 -5.16
N THR A 190 27.55 0.42 -4.14
CA THR A 190 26.21 -0.15 -3.87
C THR A 190 25.72 0.34 -2.52
N ALA A 191 24.57 1.02 -2.53
CA ALA A 191 23.84 1.29 -1.31
C ALA A 191 22.89 0.12 -1.00
N MET A 192 22.77 -0.26 0.25
CA MET A 192 21.92 -1.36 0.68
C MET A 192 21.16 -0.97 1.95
N GLU A 193 19.90 -1.29 1.94
CA GLU A 193 19.02 -1.24 3.09
C GLU A 193 18.34 -2.61 3.24
N ILE A 194 18.15 -3.08 4.46
CA ILE A 194 17.36 -4.26 4.78
C ILE A 194 16.25 -3.83 5.71
N ALA A 195 15.08 -3.67 5.16
CA ALA A 195 13.88 -3.26 5.86
C ALA A 195 12.66 -4.02 5.32
N GLU A 196 11.66 -4.20 6.16
CA GLU A 196 10.40 -4.82 5.79
C GLU A 196 9.23 -4.10 6.47
N LEU A 197 8.09 -4.05 5.82
CA LEU A 197 6.85 -3.58 6.41
C LEU A 197 6.09 -4.75 7.05
N TYR A 198 5.57 -4.50 8.23
CA TYR A 198 4.69 -5.46 8.89
C TYR A 198 3.47 -4.78 9.51
N ILE A 199 2.41 -5.54 9.65
CA ILE A 199 1.15 -5.09 10.24
C ILE A 199 0.84 -5.93 11.49
N LYS A 200 0.59 -5.28 12.61
CA LYS A 200 0.27 -5.98 13.86
C LYS A 200 -1.16 -6.53 13.87
N GLU A 201 -2.09 -5.75 13.38
CA GLU A 201 -3.52 -6.06 13.46
C GLU A 201 -4.14 -6.00 12.06
N ARG A 202 -3.89 -7.05 11.26
CA ARG A 202 -4.33 -7.09 9.87
C ARG A 202 -5.84 -7.05 9.71
N HIS A 203 -6.58 -7.54 10.70
CA HIS A 203 -8.04 -7.55 10.73
C HIS A 203 -8.68 -6.16 10.83
N THR A 204 -7.91 -5.14 11.26
CA THR A 204 -8.38 -3.74 11.32
C THR A 204 -8.27 -3.02 9.97
N SER A 205 -7.82 -3.70 8.95
CA SER A 205 -7.63 -3.14 7.61
C SER A 205 -8.50 -3.83 6.59
N GLY A 206 -8.82 -3.12 5.51
CA GLY A 206 -9.63 -3.64 4.43
C GLY A 206 -9.29 -3.03 3.07
N ARG A 207 -9.83 -3.64 2.02
CA ARG A 207 -9.64 -3.21 0.64
C ARG A 207 -10.93 -3.40 -0.17
N ILE A 208 -11.27 -2.40 -0.96
CA ILE A 208 -12.28 -2.44 -2.02
C ILE A 208 -11.58 -2.49 -3.36
#